data_9697dd40acda1fc0afbd2c41c4094e1d
#
_entry.id   9697dd40acda1fc0afbd2c41c4094e1d
#
_cell.length_a   1.000
_cell.length_b   1.000
_cell.length_c   1.000
_cell.angle_alpha   90.00
_cell.angle_beta   90.00
_cell.angle_gamma   90.00
#
_symmetry.space_group_name_H-M   'P 1'
#
loop_
_entity.id
_entity.type
_entity.pdbx_description
1 polymer ?
#
loop_
_entity_poly.entity_id
_entity_poly.type
_entity_poly.pdbx_seq_one_letter_code
_entity_poly.pdbx_strand_id
1 'polypeptide(L)'
;MKIVVGEGSCGIAAGAAKVYDKLASALDKSNELTITGCIGMCFLEPIVDVYDNGTLTRLVKVSENDCERIAKAVNSDDLSTVEDLKISEDDELFLKKQTRIALRHCGIINPEKISDYENTDGYNAVRKVLSEMTPEQVIEEIKISGLAGRGGAGFPSWFKWNAARSSDGTEKYLICNADEGDPGAFMDRAVIEGDPHNLIEGMLIGAYAIGAKEAIVYVRAEYPLAIKRLEKAIKQATEKGYLGNNIFGSGFSCKMRIKAGAGAFVCGEETALIESLEGSRGMPRLKPPFPAQAGYWHKPSNINNVETFANVSWIILNGGAAFASMGTADSKGTKVFALTGKIKKGGLVEIPMGKTLRDVIFDIGGGIKSDKKFKAVQMGGPSGGCIPNDLLDTVIDYKALGATGAIMGSGGMVVMDESTCMVGMAKFFLDFTAKESCGKCVHCRLGTKRMLEILTRIVDGKGEEGDIELLEELCYAVKDGALCGLGQTAPNPVLTTLKYFRNEYEAHIKDKKCPAGECTALITYKIDKNKCVGCTLCARNCPVSAISGTVKKPHEIDSLKCIKCGKCKENCRFGAIEVL
;
A
#
# COMPACT_ATOMS: atom_id res chain seq x y z
N MET A 1 15.15 -30.73 8.29
CA MET A 1 14.22 -29.57 8.41
C MET A 1 14.11 -28.81 7.10
N LYS A 2 13.02 -28.02 6.91
CA LYS A 2 12.88 -27.07 5.80
C LYS A 2 12.94 -25.65 6.35
N ILE A 3 13.84 -24.84 5.80
CA ILE A 3 14.10 -23.46 6.21
C ILE A 3 13.63 -22.52 5.09
N VAL A 4 12.81 -21.54 5.42
CA VAL A 4 12.20 -20.61 4.47
C VAL A 4 12.52 -19.18 4.87
N VAL A 5 13.19 -18.44 4.01
CA VAL A 5 13.55 -17.03 4.24
C VAL A 5 12.57 -16.11 3.49
N GLY A 6 12.04 -15.11 4.19
CA GLY A 6 11.14 -14.11 3.62
C GLY A 6 11.90 -13.12 2.73
N GLU A 7 11.87 -13.32 1.41
CA GLU A 7 12.53 -12.47 0.41
C GLU A 7 11.54 -11.63 -0.42
N GLY A 8 10.51 -11.08 0.21
CA GLY A 8 9.80 -9.94 -0.38
C GLY A 8 10.64 -8.66 -0.29
N SER A 9 10.26 -7.60 -1.01
CA SER A 9 11.00 -6.32 -1.01
C SER A 9 11.27 -5.77 0.39
N CYS A 10 10.34 -5.93 1.35
CA CYS A 10 10.54 -5.50 2.75
C CYS A 10 11.60 -6.35 3.46
N GLY A 11 11.58 -7.68 3.29
CA GLY A 11 12.59 -8.58 3.86
C GLY A 11 13.98 -8.32 3.29
N ILE A 12 14.10 -8.15 1.96
CA ILE A 12 15.36 -7.81 1.30
C ILE A 12 15.91 -6.47 1.81
N ALA A 13 15.07 -5.46 1.94
CA ALA A 13 15.47 -4.16 2.49
C ALA A 13 15.92 -4.25 3.95
N ALA A 14 15.37 -5.19 4.73
CA ALA A 14 15.77 -5.48 6.11
C ALA A 14 17.03 -6.37 6.22
N GLY A 15 17.52 -6.96 5.10
CA GLY A 15 18.73 -7.77 5.07
C GLY A 15 18.53 -9.27 4.82
N ALA A 16 17.31 -9.71 4.45
CA ALA A 16 16.98 -11.14 4.25
C ALA A 16 17.88 -11.85 3.23
N ALA A 17 18.29 -11.19 2.15
CA ALA A 17 19.19 -11.79 1.16
C ALA A 17 20.53 -12.21 1.78
N LYS A 18 21.11 -11.39 2.65
CA LYS A 18 22.35 -11.74 3.35
C LYS A 18 22.14 -12.86 4.38
N VAL A 19 20.97 -12.88 5.03
CA VAL A 19 20.57 -13.98 5.91
C VAL A 19 20.49 -15.28 5.11
N TYR A 20 19.85 -15.26 3.94
CA TYR A 20 19.78 -16.42 3.06
C TYR A 20 21.17 -16.94 2.67
N ASP A 21 22.05 -16.06 2.18
CA ASP A 21 23.40 -16.44 1.71
C ASP A 21 24.24 -17.06 2.84
N LYS A 22 24.17 -16.51 4.06
CA LYS A 22 24.85 -17.07 5.21
C LYS A 22 24.27 -18.41 5.66
N LEU A 23 22.96 -18.55 5.70
CA LEU A 23 22.31 -19.83 5.99
C LEU A 23 22.66 -20.88 4.93
N ALA A 24 22.67 -20.51 3.66
CA ALA A 24 23.05 -21.40 2.56
C ALA A 24 24.49 -21.97 2.71
N SER A 25 25.39 -21.19 3.29
CA SER A 25 26.78 -21.63 3.53
C SER A 25 26.99 -22.43 4.82
N ALA A 26 26.07 -22.31 5.79
CA ALA A 26 26.21 -22.88 7.14
C ALA A 26 25.32 -24.11 7.41
N LEU A 27 24.25 -24.30 6.64
CA LEU A 27 23.34 -25.43 6.78
C LEU A 27 23.90 -26.70 6.14
N ASP A 28 23.67 -27.84 6.79
CA ASP A 28 23.96 -29.15 6.25
C ASP A 28 23.07 -29.47 5.03
N LYS A 29 23.60 -30.24 4.09
CA LYS A 29 22.90 -30.65 2.86
C LYS A 29 21.62 -31.46 3.07
N SER A 30 21.40 -31.99 4.27
CA SER A 30 20.19 -32.69 4.68
C SER A 30 19.00 -31.74 4.88
N ASN A 31 19.28 -30.46 5.07
CA ASN A 31 18.26 -29.41 5.27
C ASN A 31 17.90 -28.74 3.94
N GLU A 32 16.61 -28.48 3.73
CA GLU A 32 16.12 -27.74 2.57
C GLU A 32 16.09 -26.24 2.90
N LEU A 33 16.84 -25.42 2.15
CA LEU A 33 16.75 -23.97 2.23
C LEU A 33 16.00 -23.43 1.00
N THR A 34 14.98 -22.60 1.23
CA THR A 34 14.17 -21.99 0.17
C THR A 34 13.74 -20.57 0.55
N ILE A 35 13.08 -19.88 -0.38
CA ILE A 35 12.58 -18.52 -0.19
C ILE A 35 11.05 -18.48 -0.23
N THR A 36 10.49 -17.39 0.31
CA THR A 36 9.08 -17.03 0.11
C THR A 36 8.93 -15.53 -0.11
N GLY A 37 7.71 -15.06 -0.44
CA GLY A 37 7.37 -13.64 -0.47
C GLY A 37 7.15 -13.06 0.94
N CYS A 38 6.74 -11.79 1.01
CA CYS A 38 6.40 -11.18 2.28
C CYS A 38 5.08 -11.74 2.82
N ILE A 39 5.10 -12.18 4.09
CA ILE A 39 3.88 -12.66 4.76
C ILE A 39 2.96 -11.52 5.24
N GLY A 40 3.42 -10.27 5.16
CA GLY A 40 2.69 -9.09 5.61
C GLY A 40 3.14 -8.53 6.96
N MET A 41 4.01 -9.22 7.70
CA MET A 41 4.54 -8.78 9.00
C MET A 41 5.81 -7.95 8.83
N CYS A 42 5.75 -6.85 8.08
CA CYS A 42 6.93 -6.05 7.72
C CYS A 42 7.69 -5.49 8.95
N PHE A 43 7.01 -5.33 10.08
CA PHE A 43 7.61 -4.87 11.34
C PHE A 43 8.52 -5.91 12.03
N LEU A 44 8.51 -7.17 11.56
CA LEU A 44 9.30 -8.29 12.09
C LEU A 44 10.38 -8.81 11.13
N GLU A 45 10.51 -8.21 9.94
CA GLU A 45 11.52 -8.63 8.97
C GLU A 45 12.97 -8.37 9.46
N PRO A 46 13.96 -9.20 9.08
CA PRO A 46 13.87 -10.45 8.31
C PRO A 46 13.22 -11.59 9.07
N ILE A 47 12.40 -12.40 8.38
CA ILE A 47 11.71 -13.56 8.94
C ILE A 47 12.31 -14.84 8.36
N VAL A 48 12.57 -15.82 9.25
CA VAL A 48 13.02 -17.17 8.89
C VAL A 48 12.06 -18.18 9.51
N ASP A 49 11.35 -18.91 8.68
CA ASP A 49 10.46 -19.99 9.09
C ASP A 49 11.20 -21.33 9.03
N VAL A 50 11.20 -22.07 10.13
CA VAL A 50 11.77 -23.42 10.25
C VAL A 50 10.63 -24.42 10.43
N TYR A 51 10.52 -25.34 9.47
CA TYR A 51 9.55 -26.44 9.51
C TYR A 51 10.26 -27.72 9.93
N ASP A 52 9.81 -28.29 11.04
CA ASP A 52 10.21 -29.60 11.52
C ASP A 52 8.99 -30.51 11.63
N ASN A 53 8.95 -31.59 10.84
CA ASN A 53 7.86 -32.57 10.83
C ASN A 53 6.45 -31.94 10.79
N GLY A 54 6.29 -30.84 10.04
CA GLY A 54 5.03 -30.09 9.92
C GLY A 54 4.79 -29.02 10.99
N THR A 55 5.65 -28.93 12.00
CA THR A 55 5.60 -27.88 13.02
C THR A 55 6.38 -26.66 12.54
N LEU A 56 5.76 -25.48 12.58
CA LEU A 56 6.37 -24.21 12.22
C LEU A 56 6.97 -23.52 13.47
N THR A 57 8.24 -23.21 13.41
CA THR A 57 8.90 -22.25 14.29
C THR A 57 9.29 -21.02 13.48
N ARG A 58 8.69 -19.87 13.78
CA ARG A 58 8.98 -18.60 13.11
C ARG A 58 9.98 -17.80 13.91
N LEU A 59 11.12 -17.50 13.29
CA LEU A 59 12.17 -16.63 13.83
C LEU A 59 12.05 -15.26 13.17
N VAL A 60 12.14 -14.18 13.96
CA VAL A 60 11.87 -12.80 13.53
C VAL A 60 13.04 -11.88 13.86
N LYS A 61 13.15 -10.78 13.09
CA LYS A 61 14.24 -9.78 13.22
C LYS A 61 15.63 -10.43 13.14
N VAL A 62 15.72 -11.48 12.34
CA VAL A 62 16.96 -12.26 12.19
C VAL A 62 18.03 -11.40 11.52
N SER A 63 19.20 -11.33 12.14
CA SER A 63 20.37 -10.63 11.60
C SER A 63 21.39 -11.62 11.03
N GLU A 64 22.36 -11.09 10.26
CA GLU A 64 23.50 -11.89 9.78
C GLU A 64 24.27 -12.59 10.90
N ASN A 65 24.32 -11.99 12.11
CA ASN A 65 25.05 -12.54 13.26
C ASN A 65 24.32 -13.74 13.89
N ASP A 66 23.02 -13.90 13.65
CA ASP A 66 22.22 -15.00 14.17
C ASP A 66 22.33 -16.27 13.32
N CYS A 67 22.78 -16.14 12.06
CA CYS A 67 22.73 -17.22 11.08
C CYS A 67 23.53 -18.46 11.48
N GLU A 68 24.73 -18.29 12.06
CA GLU A 68 25.56 -19.43 12.52
C GLU A 68 24.87 -20.18 13.67
N ARG A 69 24.25 -19.45 14.60
CA ARG A 69 23.48 -20.01 15.70
C ARG A 69 22.24 -20.76 15.20
N ILE A 70 21.50 -20.16 14.26
CA ILE A 70 20.34 -20.80 13.63
C ILE A 70 20.75 -22.06 12.88
N ALA A 71 21.81 -22.00 12.06
CA ALA A 71 22.29 -23.15 11.31
C ALA A 71 22.71 -24.29 12.24
N LYS A 72 23.41 -23.98 13.34
CA LYS A 72 23.77 -24.98 14.35
C LYS A 72 22.54 -25.60 15.01
N ALA A 73 21.54 -24.80 15.39
CA ALA A 73 20.30 -25.28 15.98
C ALA A 73 19.56 -26.24 15.04
N VAL A 74 19.44 -25.86 13.75
CA VAL A 74 18.81 -26.67 12.70
C VAL A 74 19.59 -27.96 12.43
N ASN A 75 20.91 -27.90 12.30
CA ASN A 75 21.75 -29.05 12.00
C ASN A 75 21.79 -30.06 13.18
N SER A 76 21.60 -29.59 14.43
CA SER A 76 21.54 -30.44 15.63
C SER A 76 20.14 -30.87 16.03
N ASP A 77 19.12 -30.47 15.29
CA ASP A 77 17.71 -30.75 15.57
C ASP A 77 17.23 -30.19 16.93
N ASP A 78 17.84 -29.07 17.39
CA ASP A 78 17.56 -28.44 18.68
C ASP A 78 17.39 -26.93 18.54
N LEU A 79 16.13 -26.48 18.40
CA LEU A 79 15.76 -25.07 18.26
C LEU A 79 15.71 -24.30 19.59
N SER A 80 15.99 -24.92 20.74
CA SER A 80 15.97 -24.26 22.04
C SER A 80 17.00 -23.13 22.17
N THR A 81 18.09 -23.23 21.43
CA THR A 81 19.18 -22.24 21.43
C THR A 81 18.84 -20.92 20.67
N VAL A 82 17.72 -20.89 19.97
CA VAL A 82 17.22 -19.73 19.20
C VAL A 82 15.83 -19.27 19.66
N GLU A 83 15.39 -19.67 20.85
CA GLU A 83 14.08 -19.33 21.43
C GLU A 83 13.88 -17.81 21.58
N ASP A 84 14.96 -17.06 21.81
CA ASP A 84 14.96 -15.60 21.88
C ASP A 84 14.62 -14.89 20.56
N LEU A 85 14.75 -15.59 19.43
CA LEU A 85 14.38 -15.09 18.09
C LEU A 85 12.95 -15.48 17.71
N LYS A 86 12.30 -16.36 18.46
CA LYS A 86 10.98 -16.84 18.15
C LYS A 86 9.93 -15.72 18.25
N ILE A 87 8.98 -15.74 17.34
CA ILE A 87 7.87 -14.80 17.34
C ILE A 87 7.09 -14.86 18.66
N SER A 88 6.71 -13.71 19.20
CA SER A 88 5.86 -13.65 20.39
C SER A 88 4.42 -14.06 20.09
N GLU A 89 3.69 -14.56 21.08
CA GLU A 89 2.26 -14.90 20.94
C GLU A 89 1.42 -13.67 20.53
N ASP A 90 1.76 -12.48 21.05
CA ASP A 90 1.07 -11.22 20.69
C ASP A 90 1.29 -10.86 19.22
N ASP A 91 2.51 -11.08 18.68
CA ASP A 91 2.79 -10.81 17.27
C ASP A 91 2.14 -11.85 16.34
N GLU A 92 2.01 -13.10 16.75
CA GLU A 92 1.26 -14.12 15.99
C GLU A 92 -0.22 -13.73 15.81
N LEU A 93 -0.81 -13.04 16.78
CA LEU A 93 -2.20 -12.57 16.69
C LEU A 93 -2.41 -11.64 15.50
N PHE A 94 -1.37 -10.96 15.00
CA PHE A 94 -1.45 -10.14 13.81
C PHE A 94 -1.96 -10.92 12.59
N LEU A 95 -1.48 -12.14 12.36
CA LEU A 95 -1.97 -13.00 11.27
C LEU A 95 -3.26 -13.72 11.63
N LYS A 96 -3.38 -14.22 12.87
CA LYS A 96 -4.55 -15.01 13.31
C LYS A 96 -5.87 -14.23 13.25
N LYS A 97 -5.81 -12.90 13.34
CA LYS A 97 -6.98 -11.99 13.27
C LYS A 97 -7.38 -11.60 11.84
N GLN A 98 -6.66 -12.08 10.83
CA GLN A 98 -6.92 -11.80 9.42
C GLN A 98 -7.68 -12.94 8.74
N THR A 99 -8.35 -12.61 7.64
CA THR A 99 -8.92 -13.58 6.69
C THR A 99 -8.25 -13.35 5.36
N ARG A 100 -7.32 -14.25 4.99
CA ARG A 100 -6.46 -14.06 3.82
C ARG A 100 -7.00 -14.83 2.62
N ILE A 101 -7.41 -14.11 1.58
CA ILE A 101 -7.85 -14.63 0.28
C ILE A 101 -6.88 -14.18 -0.81
N ALA A 102 -6.70 -12.89 -0.99
CA ALA A 102 -5.75 -12.35 -1.96
C ALA A 102 -4.29 -12.65 -1.54
N LEU A 103 -4.00 -12.63 -0.25
CA LEU A 103 -2.68 -12.89 0.32
C LEU A 103 -2.48 -14.34 0.80
N ARG A 104 -3.39 -15.28 0.48
CA ARG A 104 -3.42 -16.63 1.07
C ARG A 104 -2.11 -17.42 0.97
N HIS A 105 -1.34 -17.24 -0.09
CA HIS A 105 -0.08 -17.95 -0.31
C HIS A 105 1.17 -17.09 -0.05
N CYS A 106 1.00 -15.77 0.10
CA CYS A 106 2.11 -14.86 0.39
C CYS A 106 2.77 -15.20 1.73
N GLY A 107 4.07 -15.44 1.71
CA GLY A 107 4.84 -15.87 2.89
C GLY A 107 4.75 -17.38 3.17
N ILE A 108 4.17 -18.18 2.27
CA ILE A 108 4.00 -19.64 2.42
C ILE A 108 4.71 -20.40 1.31
N ILE A 109 4.41 -20.07 0.03
CA ILE A 109 4.99 -20.74 -1.13
C ILE A 109 6.28 -20.08 -1.59
N ASN A 110 7.11 -20.81 -2.34
CA ASN A 110 8.19 -20.21 -3.11
C ASN A 110 7.62 -19.62 -4.42
N PRO A 111 7.57 -18.29 -4.58
CA PRO A 111 6.97 -17.63 -5.74
C PRO A 111 7.72 -17.90 -7.06
N GLU A 112 8.91 -18.49 -6.96
CA GLU A 112 9.75 -18.82 -8.10
C GLU A 112 9.63 -20.29 -8.56
N LYS A 113 8.75 -21.07 -7.91
CA LYS A 113 8.48 -22.47 -8.22
C LYS A 113 7.00 -22.69 -8.49
N ILE A 114 6.61 -22.95 -9.74
CA ILE A 114 5.22 -23.23 -10.11
C ILE A 114 4.65 -24.46 -9.36
N SER A 115 5.50 -25.44 -9.04
CA SER A 115 5.10 -26.63 -8.28
C SER A 115 4.55 -26.31 -6.91
N ASP A 116 5.09 -25.29 -6.25
CA ASP A 116 4.62 -24.88 -4.93
C ASP A 116 3.19 -24.30 -5.02
N TYR A 117 2.90 -23.52 -6.08
CA TYR A 117 1.56 -23.04 -6.36
C TYR A 117 0.60 -24.18 -6.76
N GLU A 118 1.04 -25.13 -7.61
CA GLU A 118 0.24 -26.31 -7.98
C GLU A 118 -0.14 -27.13 -6.75
N ASN A 119 0.74 -27.26 -5.76
CA ASN A 119 0.49 -27.99 -4.52
C ASN A 119 -0.55 -27.31 -3.59
N THR A 120 -0.93 -26.06 -3.87
CA THR A 120 -1.98 -25.33 -3.14
C THR A 120 -3.26 -25.17 -3.95
N ASP A 121 -3.62 -26.16 -4.76
CA ASP A 121 -4.75 -26.15 -5.71
C ASP A 121 -4.61 -25.13 -6.86
N GLY A 122 -3.40 -24.65 -7.12
CA GLY A 122 -3.12 -23.71 -8.19
C GLY A 122 -3.48 -24.25 -9.58
N TYR A 123 -4.02 -23.40 -10.42
CA TYR A 123 -4.56 -23.67 -11.76
C TYR A 123 -5.79 -24.59 -11.80
N ASN A 124 -6.31 -25.05 -10.66
CA ASN A 124 -7.55 -25.83 -10.63
C ASN A 124 -8.77 -24.97 -10.95
N ALA A 125 -8.77 -23.68 -10.59
CA ALA A 125 -9.87 -22.78 -10.92
C ALA A 125 -9.98 -22.56 -12.43
N VAL A 126 -8.88 -22.27 -13.11
CA VAL A 126 -8.90 -22.10 -14.57
C VAL A 126 -9.22 -23.41 -15.28
N ARG A 127 -8.74 -24.57 -14.77
CA ARG A 127 -9.10 -25.89 -15.31
C ARG A 127 -10.60 -26.12 -15.21
N LYS A 128 -11.21 -25.89 -14.04
CA LYS A 128 -12.65 -25.96 -13.82
C LYS A 128 -13.42 -25.06 -14.79
N VAL A 129 -12.99 -23.80 -14.92
CA VAL A 129 -13.61 -22.83 -15.83
C VAL A 129 -13.61 -23.32 -17.28
N LEU A 130 -12.46 -23.81 -17.76
CA LEU A 130 -12.31 -24.22 -19.16
C LEU A 130 -13.00 -25.56 -19.50
N SER A 131 -13.25 -26.42 -18.51
CA SER A 131 -13.92 -27.73 -18.72
C SER A 131 -15.42 -27.72 -18.41
N GLU A 132 -15.88 -26.86 -17.49
CA GLU A 132 -17.22 -27.00 -16.90
C GLU A 132 -18.09 -25.75 -17.03
N MET A 133 -17.50 -24.57 -17.36
CA MET A 133 -18.22 -23.30 -17.32
C MET A 133 -18.20 -22.57 -18.66
N THR A 134 -19.32 -21.97 -19.02
CA THR A 134 -19.33 -20.98 -20.11
C THR A 134 -18.80 -19.61 -19.61
N PRO A 135 -18.34 -18.75 -20.52
CA PRO A 135 -17.94 -17.40 -20.14
C PRO A 135 -19.01 -16.60 -19.38
N GLU A 136 -20.27 -16.78 -19.73
CA GLU A 136 -21.42 -16.13 -19.08
C GLU A 136 -21.59 -16.65 -17.64
N GLN A 137 -21.40 -17.95 -17.42
CA GLN A 137 -21.45 -18.55 -16.08
C GLN A 137 -20.31 -18.03 -15.19
N VAL A 138 -19.12 -17.81 -15.76
CA VAL A 138 -18.01 -17.19 -15.02
C VAL A 138 -18.38 -15.76 -14.61
N ILE A 139 -18.94 -14.97 -15.53
CA ILE A 139 -19.37 -13.60 -15.21
C ILE A 139 -20.48 -13.59 -14.15
N GLU A 140 -21.43 -14.53 -14.23
CA GLU A 140 -22.51 -14.64 -13.22
C GLU A 140 -21.96 -15.05 -11.85
N GLU A 141 -20.94 -15.93 -11.79
CA GLU A 141 -20.28 -16.31 -10.53
C GLU A 141 -19.57 -15.10 -9.89
N ILE A 142 -18.89 -14.28 -10.69
CA ILE A 142 -18.28 -13.00 -10.22
C ILE A 142 -19.37 -12.01 -9.78
N LYS A 143 -20.53 -12.01 -10.41
CA LYS A 143 -21.67 -11.15 -10.01
C LYS A 143 -22.26 -11.62 -8.68
N ILE A 144 -22.48 -12.93 -8.49
CA ILE A 144 -22.94 -13.52 -7.24
C ILE A 144 -21.97 -13.18 -6.10
N SER A 145 -20.66 -13.23 -6.36
CA SER A 145 -19.63 -12.88 -5.37
C SER A 145 -19.70 -11.41 -4.90
N GLY A 146 -20.29 -10.52 -5.68
CA GLY A 146 -20.30 -9.09 -5.42
C GLY A 146 -18.90 -8.46 -5.45
N LEU A 147 -17.92 -9.09 -6.12
CA LEU A 147 -16.56 -8.57 -6.20
C LEU A 147 -16.53 -7.20 -6.87
N ALA A 148 -16.25 -6.18 -6.07
CA ALA A 148 -15.96 -4.83 -6.53
C ALA A 148 -14.46 -4.67 -6.81
N GLY A 149 -14.09 -3.78 -7.72
CA GLY A 149 -12.69 -3.47 -8.03
C GLY A 149 -11.92 -3.01 -6.79
N ARG A 150 -10.73 -3.59 -6.58
CA ARG A 150 -9.87 -3.34 -5.40
C ARG A 150 -8.85 -2.21 -5.60
N GLY A 151 -8.81 -1.63 -6.80
CA GLY A 151 -7.91 -0.50 -7.12
C GLY A 151 -8.38 0.87 -6.62
N GLY A 152 -9.51 0.96 -5.90
CA GLY A 152 -9.92 2.20 -5.22
C GLY A 152 -11.36 2.65 -5.44
N ALA A 153 -11.87 2.57 -6.66
CA ALA A 153 -13.20 3.08 -7.02
C ALA A 153 -14.37 2.15 -6.63
N GLY A 154 -14.10 0.89 -6.31
CA GLY A 154 -15.14 -0.06 -5.90
C GLY A 154 -16.17 -0.41 -6.98
N PHE A 155 -15.85 -0.23 -8.26
CA PHE A 155 -16.79 -0.51 -9.35
C PHE A 155 -17.01 -2.02 -9.51
N PRO A 156 -18.24 -2.51 -9.75
CA PRO A 156 -18.55 -3.93 -9.88
C PRO A 156 -17.75 -4.60 -11.02
N SER A 157 -16.95 -5.62 -10.71
CA SER A 157 -16.07 -6.29 -11.68
C SER A 157 -16.85 -7.01 -12.76
N TRP A 158 -17.93 -7.71 -12.38
CA TRP A 158 -18.80 -8.42 -13.33
C TRP A 158 -19.36 -7.50 -14.43
N PHE A 159 -19.73 -6.26 -14.08
CA PHE A 159 -20.28 -5.31 -15.03
C PHE A 159 -19.26 -4.94 -16.11
N LYS A 160 -18.01 -4.67 -15.70
CA LYS A 160 -16.91 -4.38 -16.64
C LYS A 160 -16.64 -5.56 -17.56
N TRP A 161 -16.65 -6.79 -17.00
CA TRP A 161 -16.43 -8.00 -17.78
C TRP A 161 -17.56 -8.24 -18.78
N ASN A 162 -18.81 -8.11 -18.34
CA ASN A 162 -19.98 -8.25 -19.21
C ASN A 162 -19.99 -7.21 -20.33
N ALA A 163 -19.66 -5.95 -20.00
CA ALA A 163 -19.59 -4.88 -21.00
C ALA A 163 -18.52 -5.17 -22.06
N ALA A 164 -17.31 -5.59 -21.65
CA ALA A 164 -16.26 -5.96 -22.59
C ALA A 164 -16.62 -7.20 -23.43
N ARG A 165 -17.27 -8.21 -22.81
CA ARG A 165 -17.74 -9.39 -23.52
C ARG A 165 -18.80 -9.05 -24.57
N SER A 166 -19.78 -8.23 -24.22
CA SER A 166 -20.91 -7.86 -25.08
C SER A 166 -20.53 -6.84 -26.16
N SER A 167 -19.36 -6.22 -26.08
CA SER A 167 -18.89 -5.26 -27.10
C SER A 167 -18.51 -5.99 -28.39
N ASP A 168 -18.84 -5.36 -29.51
CA ASP A 168 -18.53 -5.86 -30.84
C ASP A 168 -17.02 -5.98 -31.08
N GLY A 169 -16.64 -6.96 -31.89
CA GLY A 169 -15.24 -7.20 -32.28
C GLY A 169 -14.71 -8.54 -31.77
N THR A 170 -13.86 -9.14 -32.60
CA THR A 170 -13.24 -10.45 -32.33
C THR A 170 -11.93 -10.34 -31.58
N GLU A 171 -11.35 -9.14 -31.51
CA GLU A 171 -10.09 -8.84 -30.85
C GLU A 171 -10.36 -8.04 -29.57
N LYS A 172 -10.06 -8.66 -28.44
CA LYS A 172 -10.29 -8.08 -27.11
C LYS A 172 -9.05 -8.25 -26.24
N TYR A 173 -8.87 -7.32 -25.31
CA TYR A 173 -7.70 -7.31 -24.43
C TYR A 173 -8.11 -7.32 -22.95
N LEU A 174 -7.38 -8.11 -22.16
CA LEU A 174 -7.45 -8.06 -20.72
C LEU A 174 -6.19 -7.38 -20.18
N ILE A 175 -6.35 -6.39 -19.31
CA ILE A 175 -5.25 -5.60 -18.77
C ILE A 175 -5.29 -5.65 -17.25
N CYS A 176 -4.18 -6.04 -16.63
CA CYS A 176 -3.98 -5.89 -15.20
C CYS A 176 -3.29 -4.55 -14.94
N ASN A 177 -3.95 -3.71 -14.16
CA ASN A 177 -3.37 -2.49 -13.62
C ASN A 177 -2.57 -2.82 -12.35
N ALA A 178 -1.25 -2.84 -12.48
CA ALA A 178 -0.29 -2.98 -11.41
C ALA A 178 0.55 -1.69 -11.23
N ASP A 179 -0.04 -0.54 -11.58
CA ASP A 179 0.55 0.79 -11.37
C ASP A 179 0.21 1.31 -9.97
N GLU A 180 0.70 0.62 -8.94
CA GLU A 180 0.52 0.95 -7.54
C GLU A 180 1.45 2.09 -7.14
N GLY A 181 0.97 3.32 -7.23
CA GLY A 181 1.76 4.53 -7.02
C GLY A 181 1.47 5.29 -5.73
N ASP A 182 0.47 4.89 -4.95
CA ASP A 182 0.08 5.55 -3.70
C ASP A 182 1.21 5.51 -2.65
N PRO A 183 1.63 6.64 -2.06
CA PRO A 183 2.56 6.63 -0.94
C PRO A 183 2.01 5.80 0.23
N GLY A 184 2.76 4.76 0.63
CA GLY A 184 2.39 3.85 1.70
C GLY A 184 1.55 2.63 1.27
N ALA A 185 1.19 2.49 0.00
CA ALA A 185 0.54 1.29 -0.55
C ALA A 185 1.58 0.33 -1.18
N PHE A 186 1.45 -0.97 -0.89
CA PHE A 186 2.35 -2.01 -1.43
C PHE A 186 1.69 -3.41 -1.46
N MET A 187 0.36 -3.46 -1.48
CA MET A 187 -0.38 -4.71 -1.50
C MET A 187 -0.29 -5.44 -2.84
N ASP A 188 -0.40 -4.71 -3.95
CA ASP A 188 -0.30 -5.28 -5.30
C ASP A 188 1.10 -5.82 -5.57
N ARG A 189 2.12 -5.06 -5.16
CA ARG A 189 3.52 -5.50 -5.20
C ARG A 189 3.71 -6.80 -4.42
N ALA A 190 3.17 -6.89 -3.21
CA ALA A 190 3.33 -8.07 -2.37
C ALA A 190 2.66 -9.31 -2.96
N VAL A 191 1.50 -9.16 -3.60
CA VAL A 191 0.84 -10.27 -4.34
C VAL A 191 1.74 -10.72 -5.50
N ILE A 192 2.23 -9.81 -6.33
CA ILE A 192 3.08 -10.19 -7.48
C ILE A 192 4.40 -10.82 -7.02
N GLU A 193 5.01 -10.30 -5.95
CA GLU A 193 6.24 -10.85 -5.40
C GLU A 193 6.05 -12.19 -4.67
N GLY A 194 4.88 -12.41 -4.06
CA GLY A 194 4.62 -13.56 -3.20
C GLY A 194 3.83 -14.69 -3.84
N ASP A 195 2.96 -14.37 -4.80
CA ASP A 195 2.07 -15.33 -5.47
C ASP A 195 1.73 -14.89 -6.92
N PRO A 196 2.74 -14.79 -7.81
CA PRO A 196 2.52 -14.33 -9.18
C PRO A 196 1.63 -15.28 -9.99
N HIS A 197 1.60 -16.58 -9.66
CA HIS A 197 0.78 -17.56 -10.37
C HIS A 197 -0.72 -17.38 -10.09
N ASN A 198 -1.10 -16.93 -8.89
CA ASN A 198 -2.48 -16.60 -8.58
C ASN A 198 -3.00 -15.42 -9.42
N LEU A 199 -2.14 -14.41 -9.64
CA LEU A 199 -2.47 -13.32 -10.55
C LEU A 199 -2.67 -13.83 -11.99
N ILE A 200 -1.76 -14.68 -12.49
CA ILE A 200 -1.85 -15.29 -13.83
C ILE A 200 -3.14 -16.08 -13.97
N GLU A 201 -3.47 -16.92 -13.00
CA GLU A 201 -4.70 -17.73 -13.01
C GLU A 201 -5.95 -16.86 -13.02
N GLY A 202 -6.04 -15.87 -12.15
CA GLY A 202 -7.17 -14.94 -12.12
C GLY A 202 -7.33 -14.15 -13.43
N MET A 203 -6.23 -13.75 -14.04
CA MET A 203 -6.24 -13.09 -15.34
C MET A 203 -6.68 -14.02 -16.47
N LEU A 204 -6.27 -15.29 -16.48
CA LEU A 204 -6.72 -16.29 -17.46
C LEU A 204 -8.23 -16.51 -17.41
N ILE A 205 -8.79 -16.61 -16.21
CA ILE A 205 -10.24 -16.73 -16.00
C ILE A 205 -10.95 -15.49 -16.54
N GLY A 206 -10.43 -14.28 -16.24
CA GLY A 206 -10.97 -13.04 -16.79
C GLY A 206 -10.85 -12.95 -18.31
N ALA A 207 -9.73 -13.38 -18.89
CA ALA A 207 -9.53 -13.42 -20.34
C ALA A 207 -10.53 -14.35 -21.04
N TYR A 208 -10.75 -15.53 -20.50
CA TYR A 208 -11.78 -16.46 -20.99
C TYR A 208 -13.18 -15.83 -20.92
N ALA A 209 -13.53 -15.26 -19.77
CA ALA A 209 -14.83 -14.65 -19.55
C ALA A 209 -15.17 -13.55 -20.56
N ILE A 210 -14.21 -12.68 -20.91
CA ILE A 210 -14.44 -11.60 -21.87
C ILE A 210 -14.16 -11.99 -23.33
N GLY A 211 -13.50 -13.12 -23.57
CA GLY A 211 -13.08 -13.58 -24.90
C GLY A 211 -11.77 -12.95 -25.39
N ALA A 212 -10.88 -12.52 -24.47
CA ALA A 212 -9.58 -11.96 -24.82
C ALA A 212 -8.56 -13.07 -25.11
N LYS A 213 -7.74 -12.86 -26.14
CA LYS A 213 -6.63 -13.75 -26.52
C LYS A 213 -5.26 -13.22 -26.10
N GLU A 214 -5.22 -12.02 -25.58
CA GLU A 214 -4.02 -11.40 -25.03
C GLU A 214 -4.34 -10.74 -23.69
N ALA A 215 -3.50 -11.03 -22.70
CA ALA A 215 -3.51 -10.44 -21.38
C ALA A 215 -2.21 -9.64 -21.16
N ILE A 216 -2.31 -8.45 -20.58
CA ILE A 216 -1.18 -7.54 -20.38
C ILE A 216 -1.13 -7.13 -18.92
N VAL A 217 0.03 -7.29 -18.27
CA VAL A 217 0.27 -6.74 -16.94
C VAL A 217 1.05 -5.44 -17.09
N TYR A 218 0.42 -4.32 -16.75
CA TYR A 218 1.08 -3.03 -16.69
C TYR A 218 1.58 -2.81 -15.27
N VAL A 219 2.89 -2.89 -15.09
CA VAL A 219 3.56 -2.84 -13.79
C VAL A 219 4.57 -1.69 -13.73
N ARG A 220 4.74 -1.09 -12.59
CA ARG A 220 5.73 -0.02 -12.39
C ARG A 220 7.16 -0.52 -12.57
N ALA A 221 8.00 0.24 -13.29
CA ALA A 221 9.42 -0.07 -13.45
C ALA A 221 10.19 -0.07 -12.11
N GLU A 222 9.66 0.63 -11.10
CA GLU A 222 10.22 0.69 -9.74
C GLU A 222 10.00 -0.60 -8.93
N TYR A 223 9.31 -1.60 -9.50
CA TYR A 223 9.10 -2.90 -8.86
C TYR A 223 9.92 -4.03 -9.55
N PRO A 224 11.26 -3.95 -9.56
CA PRO A 224 12.11 -4.87 -10.33
C PRO A 224 11.97 -6.34 -9.87
N LEU A 225 11.78 -6.59 -8.56
CA LEU A 225 11.56 -7.94 -8.04
C LEU A 225 10.22 -8.52 -8.52
N ALA A 226 9.16 -7.72 -8.47
CA ALA A 226 7.84 -8.12 -8.96
C ALA A 226 7.88 -8.47 -10.46
N ILE A 227 8.53 -7.63 -11.27
CA ILE A 227 8.72 -7.87 -12.72
C ILE A 227 9.48 -9.18 -12.94
N LYS A 228 10.63 -9.38 -12.29
CA LYS A 228 11.46 -10.60 -12.41
C LYS A 228 10.68 -11.86 -12.05
N ARG A 229 9.93 -11.86 -10.95
CA ARG A 229 9.14 -13.01 -10.51
C ARG A 229 7.97 -13.29 -11.44
N LEU A 230 7.30 -12.25 -11.91
CA LEU A 230 6.20 -12.38 -12.86
C LEU A 230 6.68 -12.90 -14.23
N GLU A 231 7.82 -12.42 -14.76
CA GLU A 231 8.43 -12.94 -15.98
C GLU A 231 8.74 -14.44 -15.86
N LYS A 232 9.32 -14.85 -14.72
CA LYS A 232 9.60 -16.25 -14.43
C LYS A 232 8.30 -17.07 -14.36
N ALA A 233 7.27 -16.58 -13.69
CA ALA A 233 5.99 -17.25 -13.57
C ALA A 233 5.28 -17.41 -14.94
N ILE A 234 5.27 -16.37 -15.76
CA ILE A 234 4.71 -16.42 -17.14
C ILE A 234 5.46 -17.48 -17.97
N LYS A 235 6.79 -17.51 -17.88
CA LYS A 235 7.59 -18.50 -18.57
C LYS A 235 7.23 -19.93 -18.11
N GLN A 236 7.18 -20.18 -16.80
CA GLN A 236 6.83 -21.48 -16.23
C GLN A 236 5.40 -21.90 -16.64
N ALA A 237 4.42 -21.00 -16.58
CA ALA A 237 3.05 -21.29 -16.99
C ALA A 237 2.95 -21.59 -18.49
N THR A 238 3.75 -20.93 -19.32
CA THR A 238 3.83 -21.20 -20.76
C THR A 238 4.46 -22.57 -21.04
N GLU A 239 5.54 -22.93 -20.37
CA GLU A 239 6.22 -24.22 -20.50
C GLU A 239 5.31 -25.39 -20.05
N LYS A 240 4.45 -25.18 -19.07
CA LYS A 240 3.45 -26.15 -18.59
C LYS A 240 2.19 -26.22 -19.48
N GLY A 241 2.03 -25.34 -20.48
CA GLY A 241 0.83 -25.27 -21.30
C GLY A 241 -0.38 -24.63 -20.61
N TYR A 242 -0.16 -23.90 -19.54
CA TYR A 242 -1.20 -23.14 -18.84
C TYR A 242 -1.40 -21.74 -19.45
N LEU A 243 -0.46 -21.30 -20.30
CA LEU A 243 -0.53 -20.13 -21.16
C LEU A 243 -0.18 -20.50 -22.60
N GLY A 244 -0.65 -19.71 -23.55
CA GLY A 244 -0.36 -19.89 -24.98
C GLY A 244 -1.53 -20.47 -25.74
N ASN A 245 -1.30 -21.55 -26.49
CA ASN A 245 -2.29 -22.12 -27.40
C ASN A 245 -2.99 -23.33 -26.77
N ASN A 246 -4.31 -23.45 -27.02
CA ASN A 246 -5.12 -24.60 -26.63
C ASN A 246 -4.93 -25.05 -25.18
N ILE A 247 -5.08 -24.09 -24.26
CA ILE A 247 -4.85 -24.26 -22.82
C ILE A 247 -5.74 -25.42 -22.28
N PHE A 248 -5.12 -26.39 -21.64
CA PHE A 248 -5.78 -27.63 -21.14
C PHE A 248 -6.61 -28.40 -22.19
N GLY A 249 -6.33 -28.21 -23.49
CA GLY A 249 -7.09 -28.89 -24.56
C GLY A 249 -8.47 -28.30 -24.81
N SER A 250 -8.81 -27.16 -24.22
CA SER A 250 -10.15 -26.55 -24.24
C SER A 250 -10.49 -25.78 -25.54
N GLY A 251 -9.51 -25.58 -26.43
CA GLY A 251 -9.63 -24.69 -27.59
C GLY A 251 -9.41 -23.22 -27.24
N PHE A 252 -9.37 -22.84 -25.97
CA PHE A 252 -9.03 -21.49 -25.54
C PHE A 252 -7.53 -21.24 -25.63
N SER A 253 -7.17 -20.07 -26.12
CA SER A 253 -5.76 -19.62 -26.26
C SER A 253 -5.62 -18.22 -25.72
N CYS A 254 -4.60 -17.98 -24.88
CA CYS A 254 -4.31 -16.68 -24.33
C CYS A 254 -2.80 -16.50 -24.12
N LYS A 255 -2.24 -15.43 -24.68
CA LYS A 255 -0.85 -15.01 -24.44
C LYS A 255 -0.82 -13.96 -23.33
N MET A 256 0.24 -13.95 -22.55
CA MET A 256 0.44 -12.95 -21.51
C MET A 256 1.81 -12.29 -21.65
N ARG A 257 1.84 -10.97 -21.44
CA ARG A 257 3.08 -10.20 -21.44
C ARG A 257 3.06 -9.10 -20.38
N ILE A 258 4.24 -8.63 -20.04
CA ILE A 258 4.45 -7.51 -19.13
C ILE A 258 4.75 -6.24 -19.93
N LYS A 259 4.25 -5.11 -19.47
CA LYS A 259 4.67 -3.78 -19.87
C LYS A 259 5.11 -3.00 -18.63
N ALA A 260 6.38 -2.69 -18.55
CA ALA A 260 6.89 -1.80 -17.51
C ALA A 260 6.48 -0.36 -17.81
N GLY A 261 5.79 0.26 -16.85
CA GLY A 261 5.40 1.67 -16.88
C GLY A 261 6.55 2.58 -16.46
N ALA A 262 6.50 3.85 -16.87
CA ALA A 262 7.53 4.84 -16.57
C ALA A 262 7.37 5.53 -15.20
N GLY A 263 6.59 4.96 -14.27
CA GLY A 263 6.43 5.45 -12.89
C GLY A 263 5.52 6.65 -12.71
N ALA A 264 4.67 6.99 -13.66
CA ALA A 264 3.71 8.08 -13.54
C ALA A 264 2.42 7.61 -12.86
N PHE A 265 2.11 8.12 -11.67
CA PHE A 265 0.90 7.79 -10.91
C PHE A 265 -0.41 7.97 -11.70
N VAL A 266 -0.44 8.96 -12.60
CA VAL A 266 -1.60 9.17 -13.49
C VAL A 266 -1.91 7.94 -14.36
N CYS A 267 -0.94 7.07 -14.63
CA CYS A 267 -1.14 5.83 -15.39
C CYS A 267 -1.93 4.76 -14.60
N GLY A 268 -2.22 4.99 -13.31
CA GLY A 268 -3.23 4.24 -12.56
C GLY A 268 -4.67 4.51 -13.05
N GLU A 269 -4.91 5.65 -13.71
CA GLU A 269 -6.20 5.89 -14.40
C GLU A 269 -6.26 5.05 -15.68
N GLU A 270 -7.37 4.31 -15.87
CA GLU A 270 -7.47 3.24 -16.87
C GLU A 270 -7.20 3.70 -18.32
N THR A 271 -7.60 4.92 -18.68
CA THR A 271 -7.37 5.43 -20.03
C THR A 271 -5.98 6.04 -20.22
N ALA A 272 -5.40 6.63 -19.18
CA ALA A 272 -4.01 7.06 -19.18
C ALA A 272 -3.04 5.86 -19.26
N LEU A 273 -3.38 4.75 -18.58
CA LEU A 273 -2.68 3.48 -18.72
C LEU A 273 -2.70 2.97 -20.15
N ILE A 274 -3.86 3.03 -20.83
CA ILE A 274 -4.00 2.62 -22.24
C ILE A 274 -3.12 3.50 -23.13
N GLU A 275 -3.15 4.83 -22.99
CA GLU A 275 -2.27 5.74 -23.75
C GLU A 275 -0.79 5.34 -23.58
N SER A 276 -0.38 5.06 -22.34
CA SER A 276 0.99 4.61 -22.06
C SER A 276 1.32 3.24 -22.67
N LEU A 277 0.36 2.30 -22.70
CA LEU A 277 0.51 1.02 -23.39
C LEU A 277 0.71 1.18 -24.90
N GLU A 278 0.03 2.15 -25.50
CA GLU A 278 0.13 2.50 -26.93
C GLU A 278 1.39 3.29 -27.28
N GLY A 279 2.22 3.63 -26.28
CA GLY A 279 3.48 4.37 -26.48
C GLY A 279 3.29 5.89 -26.47
N SER A 280 2.10 6.38 -26.16
CA SER A 280 1.78 7.79 -26.00
C SER A 280 2.03 8.27 -24.57
N ARG A 281 2.00 9.59 -24.36
CA ARG A 281 2.05 10.15 -23.01
C ARG A 281 0.80 9.74 -22.22
N GLY A 282 0.96 9.22 -21.01
CA GLY A 282 -0.13 8.82 -20.12
C GLY A 282 -1.03 10.00 -19.75
N MET A 283 -2.06 10.21 -20.54
CA MET A 283 -3.07 11.23 -20.30
C MET A 283 -4.46 10.62 -20.43
N PRO A 284 -5.40 10.91 -19.53
CA PRO A 284 -6.75 10.39 -19.58
C PRO A 284 -7.48 10.76 -20.87
N ARG A 285 -8.28 9.82 -21.39
CA ARG A 285 -9.23 10.05 -22.51
C ARG A 285 -10.57 10.56 -21.98
N LEU A 286 -11.32 11.23 -22.84
CA LEU A 286 -12.74 11.52 -22.56
C LEU A 286 -13.56 10.24 -22.63
N LYS A 287 -14.54 10.11 -21.76
CA LYS A 287 -15.51 9.01 -21.73
C LYS A 287 -16.91 9.59 -21.97
N PRO A 288 -17.79 8.99 -22.75
CA PRO A 288 -17.62 7.85 -23.64
C PRO A 288 -16.71 8.11 -24.87
N PRO A 289 -16.17 7.07 -25.56
CA PRO A 289 -16.36 5.65 -25.28
C PRO A 289 -15.59 5.18 -24.05
N PHE A 290 -16.13 4.16 -23.36
CA PHE A 290 -15.45 3.49 -22.27
C PHE A 290 -14.47 2.44 -22.79
N PRO A 291 -13.42 2.05 -22.04
CA PRO A 291 -12.45 1.04 -22.47
C PRO A 291 -13.08 -0.29 -22.89
N ALA A 292 -14.20 -0.69 -22.26
CA ALA A 292 -14.95 -1.88 -22.66
C ALA A 292 -15.45 -1.84 -24.11
N GLN A 293 -15.63 -0.63 -24.68
CA GLN A 293 -16.07 -0.40 -26.05
C GLN A 293 -14.88 -0.09 -26.98
N ALA A 294 -13.99 0.81 -26.56
CA ALA A 294 -12.84 1.28 -27.35
C ALA A 294 -11.66 1.62 -26.42
N GLY A 295 -10.94 0.58 -25.97
CA GLY A 295 -9.78 0.67 -25.11
C GLY A 295 -8.45 0.66 -25.87
N TYR A 296 -7.61 -0.36 -25.59
CA TYR A 296 -6.30 -0.54 -26.19
C TYR A 296 -6.41 -0.75 -27.70
N TRP A 297 -5.71 0.07 -28.47
CA TRP A 297 -5.82 0.16 -29.94
C TRP A 297 -7.27 0.27 -30.43
N HIS A 298 -8.11 1.01 -29.69
CA HIS A 298 -9.53 1.18 -29.97
C HIS A 298 -10.34 -0.15 -30.01
N LYS A 299 -9.81 -1.21 -29.38
CA LYS A 299 -10.49 -2.49 -29.23
C LYS A 299 -11.12 -2.63 -27.84
N PRO A 300 -12.18 -3.44 -27.70
CA PRO A 300 -12.75 -3.72 -26.40
C PRO A 300 -11.70 -4.21 -25.41
N SER A 301 -11.57 -3.52 -24.28
CA SER A 301 -10.55 -3.82 -23.28
C SER A 301 -11.13 -3.76 -21.88
N ASN A 302 -10.77 -4.72 -21.04
CA ASN A 302 -11.11 -4.68 -19.62
C ASN A 302 -9.86 -4.47 -18.78
N ILE A 303 -9.92 -3.53 -17.85
CA ILE A 303 -8.84 -3.21 -16.93
C ILE A 303 -9.30 -3.52 -15.50
N ASN A 304 -8.57 -4.36 -14.77
CA ASN A 304 -8.75 -4.57 -13.33
C ASN A 304 -7.40 -4.49 -12.60
N ASN A 305 -7.45 -4.21 -11.31
CA ASN A 305 -6.31 -4.15 -10.42
C ASN A 305 -5.82 -5.56 -10.03
N VAL A 306 -4.58 -5.68 -9.55
CA VAL A 306 -3.93 -6.95 -9.12
C VAL A 306 -4.74 -7.66 -8.04
N GLU A 307 -5.09 -6.97 -6.95
CA GLU A 307 -5.86 -7.56 -5.85
C GLU A 307 -7.23 -8.06 -6.33
N THR A 308 -7.85 -7.37 -7.29
CA THR A 308 -9.11 -7.83 -7.90
C THR A 308 -8.94 -9.19 -8.54
N PHE A 309 -7.90 -9.38 -9.36
CA PHE A 309 -7.63 -10.68 -10.00
C PHE A 309 -7.22 -11.76 -9.00
N ALA A 310 -6.47 -11.41 -7.94
CA ALA A 310 -6.03 -12.36 -6.91
C ALA A 310 -7.18 -13.02 -6.13
N ASN A 311 -8.38 -12.45 -6.14
CA ASN A 311 -9.58 -13.02 -5.55
C ASN A 311 -10.30 -14.02 -6.48
N VAL A 312 -10.09 -13.93 -7.79
CA VAL A 312 -10.93 -14.63 -8.79
C VAL A 312 -10.82 -16.14 -8.67
N SER A 313 -9.60 -16.69 -8.58
CA SER A 313 -9.41 -18.15 -8.48
C SER A 313 -10.07 -18.72 -7.23
N TRP A 314 -9.97 -18.03 -6.11
CA TRP A 314 -10.65 -18.43 -4.86
C TRP A 314 -12.17 -18.42 -5.01
N ILE A 315 -12.73 -17.39 -5.65
CA ILE A 315 -14.18 -17.30 -5.91
C ILE A 315 -14.66 -18.47 -6.76
N ILE A 316 -13.94 -18.82 -7.80
CA ILE A 316 -14.32 -19.95 -8.69
C ILE A 316 -14.26 -21.30 -7.97
N LEU A 317 -13.27 -21.50 -7.11
CA LEU A 317 -13.13 -22.77 -6.37
C LEU A 317 -14.15 -22.92 -5.24
N ASN A 318 -14.41 -21.84 -4.51
CA ASN A 318 -15.23 -21.87 -3.30
C ASN A 318 -16.68 -21.39 -3.51
N GLY A 319 -16.96 -20.77 -4.66
CA GLY A 319 -18.25 -20.21 -5.00
C GLY A 319 -18.40 -18.73 -4.65
N GLY A 320 -19.08 -17.98 -5.54
CA GLY A 320 -19.34 -16.56 -5.34
C GLY A 320 -20.13 -16.27 -4.07
N ALA A 321 -21.08 -17.12 -3.71
CA ALA A 321 -21.86 -16.99 -2.48
C ALA A 321 -20.98 -17.05 -1.21
N ALA A 322 -19.92 -17.88 -1.21
CA ALA A 322 -18.99 -17.97 -0.09
C ALA A 322 -18.20 -16.66 0.07
N PHE A 323 -17.77 -16.03 -1.02
CA PHE A 323 -17.14 -14.72 -0.99
C PHE A 323 -18.12 -13.63 -0.55
N ALA A 324 -19.35 -13.65 -1.06
CA ALA A 324 -20.41 -12.70 -0.72
C ALA A 324 -20.89 -12.80 0.73
N SER A 325 -20.69 -13.94 1.40
CA SER A 325 -21.02 -14.12 2.83
C SER A 325 -20.11 -13.28 3.75
N MET A 326 -18.95 -12.84 3.26
CA MET A 326 -18.04 -11.95 3.96
C MET A 326 -18.32 -10.49 3.58
N GLY A 327 -18.11 -9.59 4.52
CA GLY A 327 -18.29 -8.15 4.29
C GLY A 327 -19.67 -7.62 4.70
N THR A 328 -20.02 -6.45 4.14
CA THR A 328 -21.29 -5.76 4.38
C THR A 328 -22.28 -6.00 3.24
N ALA A 329 -23.49 -5.47 3.35
CA ALA A 329 -24.47 -5.52 2.25
C ALA A 329 -23.94 -4.81 0.99
N ASP A 330 -23.22 -3.70 1.15
CA ASP A 330 -22.75 -2.83 0.07
C ASP A 330 -21.30 -3.14 -0.38
N SER A 331 -20.53 -3.91 0.42
CA SER A 331 -19.12 -4.22 0.15
C SER A 331 -18.79 -5.64 0.54
N LYS A 332 -18.67 -6.53 -0.46
CA LYS A 332 -18.49 -7.97 -0.27
C LYS A 332 -17.02 -8.37 -0.25
N GLY A 333 -16.75 -9.51 0.43
CA GLY A 333 -15.44 -10.15 0.47
C GLY A 333 -14.45 -9.48 1.39
N THR A 334 -13.17 -9.75 1.13
CA THR A 334 -12.03 -9.18 1.87
C THR A 334 -11.40 -7.99 1.14
N LYS A 335 -10.59 -7.23 1.86
CA LYS A 335 -9.75 -6.17 1.34
C LYS A 335 -8.39 -6.17 2.02
N VAL A 336 -7.35 -6.02 1.23
CA VAL A 336 -5.98 -5.86 1.73
C VAL A 336 -5.70 -4.39 2.05
N PHE A 337 -5.12 -4.13 3.22
CA PHE A 337 -4.68 -2.81 3.65
C PHE A 337 -3.18 -2.80 3.91
N ALA A 338 -2.50 -1.74 3.46
CA ALA A 338 -1.14 -1.43 3.85
C ALA A 338 -1.17 -0.50 5.06
N LEU A 339 -0.86 -1.03 6.24
CA LEU A 339 -0.89 -0.33 7.51
C LEU A 339 0.48 0.26 7.81
N THR A 340 0.58 1.59 7.79
CA THR A 340 1.85 2.34 7.86
C THR A 340 1.76 3.54 8.80
N GLY A 341 2.86 4.30 8.92
CA GLY A 341 2.91 5.52 9.74
C GLY A 341 3.29 5.25 11.20
N LYS A 342 2.56 5.86 12.13
CA LYS A 342 2.85 5.81 13.57
C LYS A 342 2.26 4.59 14.30
N ILE A 343 2.17 3.46 13.62
CA ILE A 343 1.59 2.20 14.10
C ILE A 343 2.65 1.26 14.69
N LYS A 344 2.32 0.43 15.66
CA LYS A 344 3.24 -0.56 16.26
C LYS A 344 3.55 -1.69 15.30
N LYS A 345 2.51 -2.33 14.74
CA LYS A 345 2.62 -3.50 13.86
C LYS A 345 2.25 -3.09 12.44
N GLY A 346 3.21 -2.50 11.72
CA GLY A 346 3.03 -2.09 10.33
C GLY A 346 3.24 -3.25 9.36
N GLY A 347 2.42 -3.30 8.30
CA GLY A 347 2.50 -4.35 7.30
C GLY A 347 1.23 -4.47 6.46
N LEU A 348 0.95 -5.68 5.96
CA LEU A 348 -0.27 -5.96 5.20
C LEU A 348 -1.31 -6.67 6.07
N VAL A 349 -2.51 -6.17 6.02
CA VAL A 349 -3.66 -6.71 6.76
C VAL A 349 -4.79 -6.99 5.78
N GLU A 350 -5.21 -8.26 5.67
CA GLU A 350 -6.38 -8.63 4.88
C GLU A 350 -7.53 -9.03 5.81
N ILE A 351 -8.63 -8.30 5.70
CA ILE A 351 -9.81 -8.49 6.54
C ILE A 351 -11.09 -8.55 5.70
N PRO A 352 -12.13 -9.22 6.18
CA PRO A 352 -13.47 -9.02 5.63
C PRO A 352 -13.88 -7.55 5.75
N MET A 353 -14.50 -7.00 4.72
CA MET A 353 -15.16 -5.70 4.82
C MET A 353 -16.17 -5.71 5.95
N GLY A 354 -16.42 -4.56 6.59
CA GLY A 354 -17.33 -4.49 7.73
C GLY A 354 -16.64 -4.44 9.10
N LYS A 355 -15.33 -4.69 9.18
CA LYS A 355 -14.53 -4.34 10.35
C LYS A 355 -14.45 -2.82 10.49
N THR A 356 -14.22 -2.32 11.71
CA THR A 356 -14.01 -0.89 11.95
C THR A 356 -12.55 -0.48 11.77
N LEU A 357 -12.29 0.81 11.61
CA LEU A 357 -10.93 1.35 11.62
C LEU A 357 -10.23 1.05 12.96
N ARG A 358 -11.00 1.05 14.07
CA ARG A 358 -10.49 0.68 15.40
C ARG A 358 -9.98 -0.75 15.44
N ASP A 359 -10.73 -1.71 14.90
CA ASP A 359 -10.32 -3.12 14.85
C ASP A 359 -8.98 -3.27 14.12
N VAL A 360 -8.81 -2.58 12.98
CA VAL A 360 -7.57 -2.68 12.20
C VAL A 360 -6.40 -2.00 12.89
N ILE A 361 -6.60 -0.78 13.40
CA ILE A 361 -5.50 0.03 13.96
C ILE A 361 -5.08 -0.49 15.33
N PHE A 362 -6.03 -0.81 16.20
CA PHE A 362 -5.73 -1.18 17.59
C PHE A 362 -5.68 -2.67 17.81
N ASP A 363 -6.68 -3.44 17.35
CA ASP A 363 -6.75 -4.87 17.64
C ASP A 363 -5.75 -5.69 16.82
N ILE A 364 -5.51 -5.30 15.54
CA ILE A 364 -4.55 -5.96 14.67
C ILE A 364 -3.22 -5.24 14.70
N GLY A 365 -3.21 -3.93 14.44
CA GLY A 365 -2.02 -3.10 14.35
C GLY A 365 -1.35 -2.76 15.69
N GLY A 366 -1.98 -3.10 16.82
CA GLY A 366 -1.43 -2.90 18.18
C GLY A 366 -1.39 -1.44 18.64
N GLY A 367 -2.07 -0.53 17.92
CA GLY A 367 -2.16 0.89 18.26
C GLY A 367 -0.89 1.69 17.92
N ILE A 368 -0.77 2.85 18.54
CA ILE A 368 0.30 3.82 18.25
C ILE A 368 1.65 3.32 18.77
N LYS A 369 2.71 3.51 17.97
CA LYS A 369 4.07 3.05 18.28
C LYS A 369 4.71 3.76 19.49
N SER A 370 4.30 5.00 19.77
CA SER A 370 4.76 5.81 20.91
C SER A 370 3.71 5.86 22.02
N ASP A 371 4.04 6.47 23.15
CA ASP A 371 3.07 6.75 24.23
C ASP A 371 2.12 7.91 23.91
N LYS A 372 2.16 8.40 22.66
CA LYS A 372 1.30 9.47 22.17
C LYS A 372 -0.10 8.95 21.82
N LYS A 373 -1.05 9.88 21.80
CA LYS A 373 -2.42 9.55 21.44
C LYS A 373 -2.59 9.46 19.92
N PHE A 374 -3.44 8.55 19.48
CA PHE A 374 -3.91 8.52 18.10
C PHE A 374 -4.60 9.85 17.74
N LYS A 375 -4.30 10.37 16.56
CA LYS A 375 -4.89 11.62 16.05
C LYS A 375 -5.83 11.37 14.88
N ALA A 376 -5.31 10.72 13.85
CA ALA A 376 -6.07 10.45 12.64
C ALA A 376 -5.44 9.30 11.83
N VAL A 377 -6.18 8.80 10.85
CA VAL A 377 -5.68 7.93 9.80
C VAL A 377 -5.99 8.54 8.43
N GLN A 378 -4.98 8.65 7.57
CA GLN A 378 -5.21 8.94 6.15
C GLN A 378 -5.58 7.64 5.47
N MET A 379 -6.76 7.62 4.86
CA MET A 379 -7.33 6.47 4.19
C MET A 379 -7.38 6.71 2.69
N GLY A 380 -6.90 5.75 1.87
CA GLY A 380 -6.96 5.84 0.41
C GLY A 380 -5.87 6.69 -0.25
N GLY A 381 -4.72 6.89 0.43
CA GLY A 381 -3.57 7.60 -0.12
C GLY A 381 -3.84 9.07 -0.46
N PRO A 382 -3.16 9.63 -1.48
CA PRO A 382 -3.30 11.04 -1.86
C PRO A 382 -4.67 11.39 -2.48
N SER A 383 -5.43 10.40 -2.88
CA SER A 383 -6.80 10.55 -3.38
C SER A 383 -7.87 10.44 -2.29
N GLY A 384 -7.45 10.03 -1.10
CA GLY A 384 -8.33 9.76 0.03
C GLY A 384 -8.48 10.93 1.00
N GLY A 385 -8.79 10.63 2.27
CA GLY A 385 -9.00 11.66 3.27
C GLY A 385 -8.57 11.25 4.66
N CYS A 386 -8.41 12.23 5.53
CA CYS A 386 -8.12 12.05 6.94
C CYS A 386 -9.39 11.75 7.73
N ILE A 387 -9.35 10.69 8.55
CA ILE A 387 -10.43 10.31 9.46
C ILE A 387 -9.93 10.50 10.89
N PRO A 388 -10.58 11.36 11.71
CA PRO A 388 -10.14 11.69 13.06
C PRO A 388 -10.48 10.59 14.06
N ASN A 389 -9.95 10.72 15.29
CA ASN A 389 -10.18 9.80 16.39
C ASN A 389 -11.67 9.54 16.67
N ASP A 390 -12.51 10.56 16.59
CA ASP A 390 -13.95 10.46 16.92
C ASP A 390 -14.74 9.60 15.91
N LEU A 391 -14.14 9.28 14.77
CA LEU A 391 -14.70 8.44 13.71
C LEU A 391 -14.00 7.08 13.57
N LEU A 392 -13.22 6.64 14.57
CA LEU A 392 -12.51 5.35 14.56
C LEU A 392 -13.44 4.13 14.44
N ASP A 393 -14.69 4.27 14.86
CA ASP A 393 -15.69 3.20 14.77
C ASP A 393 -16.41 3.17 13.40
N THR A 394 -15.92 3.97 12.44
CA THR A 394 -16.40 3.90 11.05
C THR A 394 -16.10 2.51 10.48
N VAL A 395 -17.15 1.91 9.94
CA VAL A 395 -17.08 0.61 9.26
C VAL A 395 -16.28 0.77 7.96
N ILE A 396 -15.39 -0.16 7.71
CA ILE A 396 -14.60 -0.20 6.48
C ILE A 396 -15.47 -0.79 5.36
N ASP A 397 -16.17 0.10 4.67
CA ASP A 397 -16.85 -0.17 3.40
C ASP A 397 -16.82 1.08 2.51
N TYR A 398 -17.13 0.92 1.22
CA TYR A 398 -17.04 2.03 0.26
C TYR A 398 -17.97 3.20 0.60
N LYS A 399 -19.17 2.90 1.10
CA LYS A 399 -20.20 3.90 1.40
C LYS A 399 -19.92 4.64 2.72
N ALA A 400 -19.60 3.90 3.77
CA ALA A 400 -19.35 4.49 5.09
C ALA A 400 -18.08 5.35 5.08
N LEU A 401 -17.00 4.90 4.44
CA LEU A 401 -15.79 5.72 4.27
C LEU A 401 -16.07 6.97 3.43
N GLY A 402 -16.87 6.85 2.35
CA GLY A 402 -17.27 7.98 1.53
C GLY A 402 -18.04 9.05 2.32
N ALA A 403 -18.88 8.66 3.27
CA ALA A 403 -19.62 9.57 4.13
C ALA A 403 -18.72 10.42 5.05
N THR A 404 -17.53 9.96 5.39
CA THR A 404 -16.53 10.75 6.15
C THR A 404 -15.86 11.82 5.30
N GLY A 405 -15.90 11.71 3.97
CA GLY A 405 -15.15 12.52 3.00
C GLY A 405 -13.84 11.84 2.53
N ALA A 406 -13.51 10.68 3.10
CA ALA A 406 -12.42 9.83 2.64
C ALA A 406 -12.90 8.86 1.53
N ILE A 407 -11.99 8.07 0.98
CA ILE A 407 -12.31 6.97 0.09
C ILE A 407 -11.55 5.71 0.50
N MET A 408 -12.02 4.55 0.09
CA MET A 408 -11.29 3.29 0.29
C MET A 408 -9.89 3.33 -0.35
N GLY A 409 -9.79 3.89 -1.54
CA GLY A 409 -8.58 3.89 -2.32
C GLY A 409 -8.08 2.48 -2.62
N SER A 410 -6.80 2.34 -2.89
CA SER A 410 -6.15 1.04 -3.05
C SER A 410 -6.03 0.25 -1.73
N GLY A 411 -6.19 0.91 -0.58
CA GLY A 411 -6.09 0.31 0.76
C GLY A 411 -4.91 0.83 1.59
N GLY A 412 -4.29 1.93 1.18
CA GLY A 412 -3.28 2.61 2.01
C GLY A 412 -3.89 3.20 3.28
N MET A 413 -3.33 2.87 4.44
CA MET A 413 -3.70 3.40 5.76
C MET A 413 -2.46 3.99 6.42
N VAL A 414 -2.37 5.33 6.49
CA VAL A 414 -1.27 6.02 7.17
C VAL A 414 -1.75 6.54 8.51
N VAL A 415 -1.33 5.87 9.58
CA VAL A 415 -1.72 6.19 10.96
C VAL A 415 -0.88 7.34 11.50
N MET A 416 -1.51 8.29 12.15
CA MET A 416 -0.94 9.52 12.68
C MET A 416 -1.23 9.68 14.17
N ASP A 417 -0.28 10.21 14.92
CA ASP A 417 -0.40 10.57 16.33
C ASP A 417 -0.47 12.10 16.51
N GLU A 418 -0.63 12.53 17.75
CA GLU A 418 -0.74 13.95 18.11
C GLU A 418 0.45 14.83 17.73
N SER A 419 1.61 14.23 17.38
CA SER A 419 2.79 14.95 16.89
C SER A 419 2.77 15.24 15.39
N THR A 420 1.72 14.81 14.69
CA THR A 420 1.59 15.02 13.24
C THR A 420 0.81 16.32 12.96
N CYS A 421 1.38 17.21 12.17
CA CYS A 421 0.72 18.43 11.72
C CYS A 421 -0.26 18.12 10.58
N MET A 422 -1.54 18.41 10.77
CA MET A 422 -2.56 18.08 9.75
C MET A 422 -2.46 18.99 8.52
N VAL A 423 -2.03 20.24 8.69
CA VAL A 423 -1.73 21.16 7.57
C VAL A 423 -0.53 20.66 6.77
N GLY A 424 0.51 20.18 7.48
CA GLY A 424 1.68 19.54 6.87
C GLY A 424 1.34 18.29 6.09
N MET A 425 0.44 17.45 6.60
CA MET A 425 -0.03 16.25 5.93
C MET A 425 -0.85 16.57 4.66
N ALA A 426 -1.76 17.54 4.73
CA ALA A 426 -2.51 18.01 3.57
C ALA A 426 -1.55 18.52 2.47
N LYS A 427 -0.54 19.31 2.87
CA LYS A 427 0.52 19.78 1.96
C LYS A 427 1.28 18.62 1.32
N PHE A 428 1.67 17.60 2.10
CA PHE A 428 2.43 16.45 1.61
C PHE A 428 1.66 15.69 0.50
N PHE A 429 0.39 15.35 0.73
CA PHE A 429 -0.41 14.65 -0.27
C PHE A 429 -0.71 15.51 -1.50
N LEU A 430 -0.94 16.80 -1.30
CA LEU A 430 -1.20 17.71 -2.41
C LEU A 430 0.07 17.98 -3.24
N ASP A 431 1.25 18.07 -2.62
CA ASP A 431 2.54 18.18 -3.33
C ASP A 431 2.78 16.96 -4.23
N PHE A 432 2.52 15.77 -3.71
CA PHE A 432 2.56 14.54 -4.50
C PHE A 432 1.61 14.63 -5.71
N THR A 433 0.33 14.94 -5.48
CA THR A 433 -0.67 15.01 -6.56
C THR A 433 -0.35 16.11 -7.59
N ALA A 434 0.17 17.25 -7.15
CA ALA A 434 0.58 18.35 -8.04
C ALA A 434 1.74 17.93 -8.95
N LYS A 435 2.70 17.16 -8.45
CA LYS A 435 3.83 16.60 -9.23
C LYS A 435 3.38 15.53 -10.21
N GLU A 436 2.38 14.73 -9.84
CA GLU A 436 1.84 13.64 -10.65
C GLU A 436 0.77 14.08 -11.67
N SER A 437 0.37 15.34 -11.66
CA SER A 437 -0.59 15.87 -12.63
C SER A 437 -0.05 15.75 -14.05
N CYS A 438 -0.83 15.11 -14.94
CA CYS A 438 -0.48 15.02 -16.38
C CYS A 438 -0.51 16.37 -17.11
N GLY A 439 -1.11 17.40 -16.50
CA GLY A 439 -1.21 18.76 -17.03
C GLY A 439 -2.29 18.98 -18.08
N LYS A 440 -3.13 17.97 -18.41
CA LYS A 440 -4.14 18.08 -19.47
C LYS A 440 -5.23 19.10 -19.15
N CYS A 441 -5.88 19.01 -17.98
CA CYS A 441 -6.93 19.94 -17.59
C CYS A 441 -6.41 21.08 -16.71
N VAL A 442 -6.93 22.31 -16.93
CA VAL A 442 -6.48 23.53 -16.24
C VAL A 442 -6.72 23.46 -14.75
N HIS A 443 -7.89 23.00 -14.32
CA HIS A 443 -8.26 22.90 -12.90
C HIS A 443 -7.27 22.05 -12.10
N CYS A 444 -6.88 20.87 -12.59
CA CYS A 444 -5.86 20.07 -11.95
C CYS A 444 -4.47 20.73 -12.03
N ARG A 445 -4.01 21.10 -13.25
CA ARG A 445 -2.65 21.63 -13.47
C ARG A 445 -2.33 22.90 -12.68
N LEU A 446 -3.24 23.87 -12.67
CA LEU A 446 -3.05 25.16 -11.98
C LEU A 446 -3.63 25.15 -10.57
N GLY A 447 -4.81 24.54 -10.39
CA GLY A 447 -5.51 24.52 -9.11
C GLY A 447 -4.70 23.82 -8.02
N THR A 448 -4.15 22.61 -8.30
CA THR A 448 -3.31 21.89 -7.32
C THR A 448 -2.06 22.70 -6.93
N LYS A 449 -1.45 23.43 -7.87
CA LYS A 449 -0.30 24.30 -7.58
C LYS A 449 -0.69 25.48 -6.69
N ARG A 450 -1.81 26.15 -6.99
CA ARG A 450 -2.29 27.29 -6.18
C ARG A 450 -2.65 26.86 -4.77
N MET A 451 -3.36 25.75 -4.62
CA MET A 451 -3.62 25.16 -3.29
C MET A 451 -2.32 24.84 -2.54
N LEU A 452 -1.32 24.26 -3.23
CA LEU A 452 -0.02 23.94 -2.64
C LEU A 452 0.75 25.19 -2.21
N GLU A 453 0.69 26.29 -2.98
CA GLU A 453 1.29 27.58 -2.61
C GLU A 453 0.65 28.12 -1.32
N ILE A 454 -0.67 28.05 -1.18
CA ILE A 454 -1.37 28.47 0.04
C ILE A 454 -0.93 27.63 1.23
N LEU A 455 -0.99 26.28 1.12
CA LEU A 455 -0.55 25.38 2.19
C LEU A 455 0.92 25.61 2.57
N THR A 456 1.77 25.88 1.58
CA THR A 456 3.19 26.15 1.81
C THR A 456 3.38 27.44 2.63
N ARG A 457 2.70 28.54 2.25
CA ARG A 457 2.82 29.77 3.02
C ARG A 457 2.24 29.64 4.43
N ILE A 458 1.19 28.85 4.63
CA ILE A 458 0.63 28.60 5.96
C ILE A 458 1.66 27.89 6.86
N VAL A 459 2.27 26.78 6.40
CA VAL A 459 3.26 26.02 7.19
C VAL A 459 4.58 26.80 7.38
N ASP A 460 4.88 27.73 6.48
CA ASP A 460 6.04 28.64 6.55
C ASP A 460 5.79 29.89 7.44
N GLY A 461 4.64 29.95 8.13
CA GLY A 461 4.29 31.07 9.01
C GLY A 461 3.84 32.35 8.30
N LYS A 462 3.67 32.29 6.99
CA LYS A 462 3.25 33.41 6.12
C LYS A 462 1.78 33.35 5.73
N GLY A 463 1.00 32.47 6.38
CA GLY A 463 -0.45 32.37 6.14
C GLY A 463 -1.15 33.69 6.48
N GLU A 464 -2.14 34.06 5.70
CA GLU A 464 -2.90 35.31 5.77
C GLU A 464 -4.36 35.02 6.05
N GLU A 465 -5.07 36.01 6.58
CA GLU A 465 -6.52 35.94 6.75
C GLU A 465 -7.20 35.79 5.38
N GLY A 466 -8.20 34.89 5.28
CA GLY A 466 -8.84 34.54 4.01
C GLY A 466 -8.19 33.35 3.26
N ASP A 467 -7.02 32.86 3.68
CA ASP A 467 -6.36 31.71 3.06
C ASP A 467 -7.18 30.43 3.14
N ILE A 468 -7.90 30.22 4.24
CA ILE A 468 -8.73 29.03 4.44
C ILE A 468 -9.91 29.04 3.47
N GLU A 469 -10.59 30.15 3.35
CA GLU A 469 -11.74 30.33 2.46
C GLU A 469 -11.34 30.19 0.98
N LEU A 470 -10.23 30.80 0.60
CA LEU A 470 -9.68 30.67 -0.75
C LEU A 470 -9.24 29.22 -1.04
N LEU A 471 -8.68 28.53 -0.06
CA LEU A 471 -8.28 27.13 -0.20
C LEU A 471 -9.49 26.23 -0.39
N GLU A 472 -10.58 26.44 0.36
CA GLU A 472 -11.84 25.72 0.22
C GLU A 472 -12.45 25.94 -1.18
N GLU A 473 -12.52 27.19 -1.63
CA GLU A 473 -13.03 27.54 -2.99
C GLU A 473 -12.23 26.83 -4.08
N LEU A 474 -10.91 26.87 -4.02
CA LEU A 474 -10.03 26.20 -4.97
C LEU A 474 -10.21 24.67 -4.94
N CYS A 475 -10.40 24.08 -3.75
CA CYS A 475 -10.65 22.66 -3.60
C CYS A 475 -11.90 22.24 -4.39
N TYR A 476 -13.02 22.95 -4.25
CA TYR A 476 -14.24 22.63 -4.99
C TYR A 476 -14.09 22.90 -6.48
N ALA A 477 -13.44 23.99 -6.89
CA ALA A 477 -13.18 24.27 -8.29
C ALA A 477 -12.34 23.17 -8.97
N VAL A 478 -11.32 22.65 -8.28
CA VAL A 478 -10.50 21.54 -8.79
C VAL A 478 -11.29 20.24 -8.83
N LYS A 479 -12.06 19.95 -7.79
CA LYS A 479 -12.87 18.73 -7.68
C LYS A 479 -13.90 18.63 -8.81
N ASP A 480 -14.61 19.72 -9.07
CA ASP A 480 -15.72 19.75 -10.04
C ASP A 480 -15.23 19.92 -11.48
N GLY A 481 -14.12 20.64 -11.68
CA GLY A 481 -13.60 20.95 -13.02
C GLY A 481 -12.54 19.99 -13.55
N ALA A 482 -12.01 19.06 -12.76
CA ALA A 482 -10.99 18.13 -13.22
C ALA A 482 -11.57 16.99 -14.06
N LEU A 483 -10.81 16.58 -15.09
CA LEU A 483 -11.24 15.57 -16.07
C LEU A 483 -11.28 14.14 -15.50
N CYS A 484 -10.33 13.77 -14.66
CA CYS A 484 -10.16 12.39 -14.15
C CYS A 484 -10.07 12.34 -12.63
N GLY A 485 -10.14 11.11 -12.09
CA GLY A 485 -10.11 10.84 -10.66
C GLY A 485 -8.91 11.46 -9.94
N LEU A 486 -7.72 11.55 -10.55
CA LEU A 486 -6.55 12.17 -9.92
C LEU A 486 -6.84 13.63 -9.53
N GLY A 487 -7.36 14.45 -10.44
CA GLY A 487 -7.68 15.84 -10.13
C GLY A 487 -8.93 15.98 -9.26
N GLN A 488 -9.98 15.17 -9.51
CA GLN A 488 -11.23 15.21 -8.74
C GLN A 488 -11.03 14.85 -7.27
N THR A 489 -10.04 14.01 -6.94
CA THR A 489 -9.78 13.57 -5.59
C THR A 489 -8.59 14.27 -4.91
N ALA A 490 -7.75 14.98 -5.66
CA ALA A 490 -6.62 15.75 -5.14
C ALA A 490 -6.97 16.68 -3.95
N PRO A 491 -8.16 17.34 -3.93
CA PRO A 491 -8.59 18.17 -2.81
C PRO A 491 -9.01 17.41 -1.55
N ASN A 492 -9.30 16.10 -1.61
CA ASN A 492 -9.87 15.37 -0.48
C ASN A 492 -9.02 15.43 0.81
N PRO A 493 -7.69 15.25 0.79
CA PRO A 493 -6.87 15.38 2.01
C PRO A 493 -6.97 16.80 2.60
N VAL A 494 -7.06 17.83 1.77
CA VAL A 494 -7.21 19.22 2.20
C VAL A 494 -8.60 19.46 2.80
N LEU A 495 -9.66 19.06 2.11
CA LEU A 495 -11.04 19.23 2.56
C LEU A 495 -11.32 18.49 3.87
N THR A 496 -10.80 17.26 4.02
CA THR A 496 -11.00 16.49 5.26
C THR A 496 -10.18 17.02 6.42
N THR A 497 -8.95 17.51 6.19
CA THR A 497 -8.19 18.17 7.26
C THR A 497 -8.78 19.52 7.64
N LEU A 498 -9.32 20.30 6.71
CA LEU A 498 -10.10 21.51 7.02
C LEU A 498 -11.38 21.19 7.79
N LYS A 499 -12.09 20.13 7.41
CA LYS A 499 -13.35 19.72 8.08
C LYS A 499 -13.12 19.32 9.55
N TYR A 500 -12.07 18.55 9.82
CA TYR A 500 -11.86 17.94 11.13
C TYR A 500 -10.79 18.62 12.00
N PHE A 501 -9.91 19.41 11.41
CA PHE A 501 -8.75 20.04 12.07
C PHE A 501 -8.60 21.52 11.70
N ARG A 502 -9.70 22.22 11.42
CA ARG A 502 -9.71 23.65 11.06
C ARG A 502 -8.96 24.51 12.08
N ASN A 503 -9.06 24.15 13.36
CA ASN A 503 -8.35 24.82 14.45
C ASN A 503 -6.81 24.82 14.28
N GLU A 504 -6.23 23.78 13.65
CA GLU A 504 -4.80 23.78 13.37
C GLU A 504 -4.43 24.78 12.27
N TYR A 505 -5.26 24.92 11.23
CA TYR A 505 -5.06 25.96 10.21
C TYR A 505 -5.14 27.36 10.81
N GLU A 506 -6.14 27.60 11.64
CA GLU A 506 -6.32 28.88 12.33
C GLU A 506 -5.13 29.20 13.26
N ALA A 507 -4.62 28.22 14.02
CA ALA A 507 -3.43 28.39 14.85
C ALA A 507 -2.18 28.74 14.01
N HIS A 508 -2.00 28.10 12.85
CA HIS A 508 -0.90 28.41 11.95
C HIS A 508 -0.99 29.85 11.38
N ILE A 509 -2.21 30.30 11.06
CA ILE A 509 -2.44 31.61 10.43
C ILE A 509 -2.46 32.72 11.47
N LYS A 510 -3.32 32.60 12.53
CA LYS A 510 -3.55 33.65 13.51
C LYS A 510 -2.48 33.68 14.59
N ASP A 511 -2.19 32.52 15.20
CA ASP A 511 -1.29 32.43 16.35
C ASP A 511 0.17 32.23 15.94
N LYS A 512 0.44 32.02 14.64
CA LYS A 512 1.76 31.70 14.09
C LYS A 512 2.43 30.52 14.85
N LYS A 513 1.62 29.50 15.18
CA LYS A 513 2.01 28.35 15.98
C LYS A 513 1.57 27.05 15.31
N CYS A 514 2.47 26.06 15.32
CA CYS A 514 2.11 24.69 14.93
C CYS A 514 1.77 23.86 16.18
N PRO A 515 0.51 23.46 16.40
CA PRO A 515 0.14 22.70 17.59
C PRO A 515 0.87 21.37 17.75
N ALA A 516 1.23 20.72 16.63
CA ALA A 516 1.99 19.47 16.60
C ALA A 516 3.50 19.66 16.81
N GLY A 517 4.02 20.89 16.73
CA GLY A 517 5.46 21.19 16.85
C GLY A 517 6.30 20.68 15.67
N GLU A 518 5.71 20.46 14.49
CA GLU A 518 6.37 19.87 13.31
C GLU A 518 6.84 20.95 12.32
N CYS A 519 6.08 22.04 12.15
CA CYS A 519 6.39 23.10 11.19
C CYS A 519 7.54 23.97 11.69
N THR A 520 8.73 23.78 11.17
CA THR A 520 9.96 24.45 11.63
C THR A 520 9.90 25.98 11.62
N ALA A 521 9.12 26.57 10.71
CA ALA A 521 8.90 28.01 10.66
C ALA A 521 8.09 28.54 11.86
N LEU A 522 7.24 27.71 12.45
CA LEU A 522 6.26 28.06 13.48
C LEU A 522 6.60 27.51 14.87
N ILE A 523 7.77 26.96 15.06
CA ILE A 523 8.25 26.52 16.37
C ILE A 523 9.38 27.42 16.87
N THR A 524 9.50 27.49 18.18
CA THR A 524 10.65 28.12 18.85
C THR A 524 11.25 27.14 19.85
N TYR A 525 12.57 27.07 19.92
CA TYR A 525 13.25 26.31 20.95
C TYR A 525 13.57 27.20 22.14
N LYS A 526 13.18 26.73 23.32
CA LYS A 526 13.48 27.42 24.59
C LYS A 526 14.14 26.46 25.55
N ILE A 527 15.05 26.96 26.38
CA ILE A 527 15.68 26.19 27.45
C ILE A 527 14.91 26.44 28.75
N ASP A 528 14.36 25.34 29.30
CA ASP A 528 13.82 25.35 30.66
C ASP A 528 14.96 25.50 31.64
N LYS A 529 15.03 26.69 32.31
CA LYS A 529 16.06 27.05 33.25
C LYS A 529 16.11 26.12 34.48
N ASN A 530 14.98 25.53 34.83
CA ASN A 530 14.90 24.64 35.99
C ASN A 530 15.45 23.22 35.71
N LYS A 531 15.38 22.76 34.46
CA LYS A 531 15.93 21.48 34.00
C LYS A 531 17.35 21.57 33.47
N CYS A 532 17.79 22.78 33.13
CA CYS A 532 19.12 23.00 32.51
C CYS A 532 20.25 23.00 33.55
N VAL A 533 21.09 21.99 33.51
CA VAL A 533 22.26 21.86 34.41
C VAL A 533 23.53 22.59 33.90
N GLY A 534 23.48 23.26 32.75
CA GLY A 534 24.61 23.99 32.20
C GLY A 534 25.75 23.09 31.67
N CYS A 535 25.43 21.91 31.10
CA CYS A 535 26.42 20.95 30.58
C CYS A 535 27.09 21.38 29.28
N THR A 536 26.69 22.47 28.66
CA THR A 536 27.21 23.08 27.40
C THR A 536 27.02 22.23 26.11
N LEU A 537 26.51 21.04 26.18
CA LEU A 537 26.44 20.13 25.04
C LEU A 537 25.61 20.71 23.87
N CYS A 538 24.45 21.31 24.18
CA CYS A 538 23.61 21.98 23.19
C CYS A 538 24.32 23.17 22.50
N ALA A 539 25.10 23.97 23.25
CA ALA A 539 25.85 25.12 22.72
C ALA A 539 26.98 24.66 21.78
N ARG A 540 27.74 23.62 22.17
CA ARG A 540 28.84 23.08 21.35
C ARG A 540 28.36 22.48 20.03
N ASN A 541 27.15 21.87 20.02
CA ASN A 541 26.59 21.26 18.84
C ASN A 541 25.68 22.19 18.02
N CYS A 542 25.55 23.45 18.41
CA CYS A 542 24.75 24.41 17.66
C CYS A 542 25.52 24.92 16.41
N PRO A 543 25.06 24.59 15.18
CA PRO A 543 25.78 24.89 13.95
C PRO A 543 25.89 26.40 13.67
N VAL A 544 25.03 27.22 14.28
CA VAL A 544 24.96 28.67 14.10
C VAL A 544 25.31 29.44 15.38
N SER A 545 25.83 28.75 16.41
CA SER A 545 26.19 29.36 17.70
C SER A 545 25.07 30.23 18.32
N ALA A 546 23.81 29.79 18.15
CA ALA A 546 22.64 30.48 18.68
C ALA A 546 22.41 30.24 20.18
N ILE A 547 23.25 29.43 20.86
CA ILE A 547 23.07 29.07 22.27
C ILE A 547 24.22 29.57 23.08
N SER A 548 23.93 30.41 24.07
CA SER A 548 24.91 31.01 24.98
C SER A 548 24.65 30.58 26.42
N GLY A 549 25.70 30.58 27.24
CA GLY A 549 25.66 30.28 28.66
C GLY A 549 27.03 29.86 29.19
N THR A 550 27.14 29.76 30.51
CA THR A 550 28.35 29.33 31.19
C THR A 550 28.17 27.94 31.80
N VAL A 551 29.28 27.21 31.97
CA VAL A 551 29.28 25.88 32.59
C VAL A 551 28.59 25.95 33.97
N LYS A 552 27.75 24.94 34.27
CA LYS A 552 26.95 24.85 35.50
C LYS A 552 25.88 25.93 35.69
N LYS A 553 25.60 26.74 34.66
CA LYS A 553 24.46 27.70 34.66
C LYS A 553 23.53 27.42 33.49
N PRO A 554 22.23 27.70 33.63
CA PRO A 554 21.29 27.54 32.53
C PRO A 554 21.74 28.33 31.29
N HIS A 555 21.58 27.68 30.12
CA HIS A 555 21.86 28.28 28.83
C HIS A 555 20.59 28.97 28.27
N GLU A 556 20.79 29.78 27.24
CA GLU A 556 19.72 30.51 26.57
C GLU A 556 19.88 30.42 25.06
N ILE A 557 18.75 30.34 24.33
CA ILE A 557 18.72 30.26 22.86
C ILE A 557 18.36 31.63 22.32
N ASP A 558 19.21 32.18 21.47
CA ASP A 558 18.90 33.36 20.67
C ASP A 558 17.99 32.97 19.51
N SER A 559 16.72 33.33 19.62
CA SER A 559 15.69 32.98 18.63
C SER A 559 15.91 33.60 17.26
N LEU A 560 16.64 34.73 17.18
CA LEU A 560 16.97 35.41 15.92
C LEU A 560 18.08 34.71 15.15
N LYS A 561 19.01 34.05 15.86
CA LYS A 561 20.10 33.29 15.26
C LYS A 561 19.72 31.80 15.03
N CYS A 562 18.69 31.31 15.73
CA CYS A 562 18.33 29.93 15.71
C CYS A 562 17.69 29.50 14.36
N ILE A 563 18.35 28.59 13.66
CA ILE A 563 17.81 27.97 12.40
C ILE A 563 16.86 26.84 12.65
N LYS A 564 16.43 26.61 13.88
CA LYS A 564 15.40 25.64 14.27
C LYS A 564 15.70 24.17 13.87
N CYS A 565 16.98 23.77 13.78
CA CYS A 565 17.42 22.47 13.30
C CYS A 565 17.19 21.31 14.29
N GLY A 566 16.79 21.57 15.54
CA GLY A 566 16.49 20.55 16.54
C GLY A 566 17.69 19.90 17.25
N LYS A 567 18.93 20.08 16.78
CA LYS A 567 20.12 19.42 17.36
C LYS A 567 20.33 19.65 18.86
N CYS A 568 19.93 20.79 19.36
CA CYS A 568 20.00 21.08 20.80
C CYS A 568 19.07 20.16 21.61
N LYS A 569 17.86 19.86 21.08
CA LYS A 569 16.88 18.97 21.71
C LYS A 569 17.36 17.53 21.70
N GLU A 570 17.86 17.05 20.56
CA GLU A 570 18.40 15.68 20.41
C GLU A 570 19.57 15.41 21.36
N ASN A 571 20.43 16.42 21.57
CA ASN A 571 21.61 16.30 22.41
C ASN A 571 21.34 16.55 23.91
N CYS A 572 20.14 17.01 24.30
CA CYS A 572 19.84 17.35 25.69
C CYS A 572 19.41 16.13 26.50
N ARG A 573 20.33 15.49 27.21
CA ARG A 573 20.05 14.33 28.08
C ARG A 573 19.14 14.65 29.28
N PHE A 574 18.95 15.93 29.59
CA PHE A 574 18.14 16.41 30.73
C PHE A 574 16.73 16.82 30.32
N GLY A 575 16.37 16.70 29.05
CA GLY A 575 15.05 17.12 28.54
C GLY A 575 14.74 18.61 28.76
N ALA A 576 15.77 19.45 28.85
CA ALA A 576 15.63 20.88 29.16
C ALA A 576 15.27 21.74 27.94
N ILE A 577 15.17 21.17 26.73
CA ILE A 577 14.83 21.92 25.51
C ILE A 577 13.35 21.71 25.19
N GLU A 578 12.58 22.76 25.32
CA GLU A 578 11.16 22.82 24.99
C GLU A 578 10.97 23.34 23.55
N VAL A 579 9.94 22.82 22.90
CA VAL A 579 9.44 23.28 21.59
C VAL A 579 8.13 24.02 21.85
N LEU A 580 8.09 25.30 21.51
CA LEU A 580 6.93 26.19 21.71
C LEU A 580 6.34 26.59 20.36
#